data_7a970846dba86e8c1af30cf06de678d6
#
_entry.id   7a970846dba86e8c1af30cf06de678d6
#
_cell.length_a   1.000
_cell.length_b   1.000
_cell.length_c   1.000
_cell.angle_alpha   90.00
_cell.angle_beta   90.00
_cell.angle_gamma   90.00
#
_symmetry.space_group_name_H-M   'P 1'
#
loop_
_entity.id
_entity.type
_entity.pdbx_description
1 polymer ?
#
loop_
_entity_poly.entity_id
_entity_poly.type
_entity_poly.pdbx_seq_one_letter_code
_entity_poly.pdbx_strand_id
1 'polypeptide(L)'
;MRASLPILLALLLVACSPAGKPRGDGLQLDELRGQWVLINYWATWCKPCIQEIPELNALAQQYPGVTVLGVNFDGTRGEELARQVSELGIEFPILEQDPAAALGTNRPSVLPTTLVLGPDGELRATLIGPQTLESLALASGQKKPAQGAGDSGVTHEN
;
A
#
# COMPACT_ATOMS: atom_id res chain seq x y z
N MET A 1 -37.18 -38.83 -45.47
CA MET A 1 -37.43 -37.86 -44.40
C MET A 1 -36.09 -37.61 -43.68
N ARG A 2 -35.46 -36.48 -43.97
CA ARG A 2 -34.16 -36.12 -43.41
C ARG A 2 -34.41 -35.00 -42.36
N ALA A 3 -34.19 -35.35 -41.11
CA ALA A 3 -34.30 -34.36 -40.01
C ALA A 3 -32.95 -33.66 -39.84
N SER A 4 -32.89 -32.36 -40.10
CA SER A 4 -31.75 -31.48 -39.87
C SER A 4 -31.79 -30.99 -38.44
N LEU A 5 -30.74 -31.34 -37.66
CA LEU A 5 -30.54 -30.86 -36.29
C LEU A 5 -29.74 -29.55 -36.32
N PRO A 6 -30.21 -28.45 -35.77
CA PRO A 6 -29.45 -27.21 -35.71
C PRO A 6 -28.43 -27.27 -34.57
N ILE A 7 -27.16 -27.08 -34.93
CA ILE A 7 -26.05 -26.94 -34.00
C ILE A 7 -26.13 -25.55 -33.34
N LEU A 8 -26.48 -25.52 -32.05
CA LEU A 8 -26.50 -24.29 -31.24
C LEU A 8 -25.07 -23.98 -30.82
N LEU A 9 -24.44 -23.01 -31.48
CA LEU A 9 -23.10 -22.50 -31.15
C LEU A 9 -23.21 -21.59 -29.92
N ALA A 10 -22.90 -22.11 -28.74
CA ALA A 10 -22.86 -21.33 -27.52
C ALA A 10 -21.58 -20.47 -27.51
N LEU A 11 -21.75 -19.15 -27.68
CA LEU A 11 -20.69 -18.15 -27.59
C LEU A 11 -20.36 -17.94 -26.11
N LEU A 12 -19.26 -18.50 -25.62
CA LEU A 12 -18.72 -18.21 -24.28
C LEU A 12 -18.09 -16.82 -24.28
N LEU A 13 -18.82 -15.85 -23.76
CA LEU A 13 -18.30 -14.54 -23.42
C LEU A 13 -17.43 -14.66 -22.16
N VAL A 14 -16.11 -14.74 -22.34
CA VAL A 14 -15.14 -14.57 -21.26
C VAL A 14 -15.17 -13.11 -20.86
N ALA A 15 -15.92 -12.78 -19.81
CA ALA A 15 -15.86 -11.47 -19.16
C ALA A 15 -14.51 -11.33 -18.47
N CYS A 16 -13.58 -10.58 -19.08
CA CYS A 16 -12.40 -10.06 -18.38
C CYS A 16 -12.89 -9.03 -17.36
N SER A 17 -13.05 -9.43 -16.11
CA SER A 17 -13.20 -8.49 -15.00
C SER A 17 -11.89 -7.72 -14.84
N PRO A 18 -11.88 -6.39 -14.89
CA PRO A 18 -10.71 -5.63 -14.49
C PRO A 18 -10.43 -5.96 -13.01
N ALA A 19 -9.19 -6.36 -12.71
CA ALA A 19 -8.73 -6.57 -11.34
C ALA A 19 -8.94 -5.25 -10.56
N GLY A 20 -10.01 -5.20 -9.78
CA GLY A 20 -10.28 -4.10 -8.86
C GLY A 20 -9.13 -4.03 -7.86
N LYS A 21 -8.61 -2.82 -7.62
CA LYS A 21 -7.70 -2.57 -6.50
C LYS A 21 -8.32 -3.16 -5.23
N PRO A 22 -7.57 -3.92 -4.40
CA PRO A 22 -8.12 -4.47 -3.18
C PRO A 22 -8.59 -3.32 -2.28
N ARG A 23 -9.90 -3.26 -2.05
CA ARG A 23 -10.45 -2.47 -0.94
C ARG A 23 -10.05 -3.19 0.33
N GLY A 24 -9.66 -2.45 1.36
CA GLY A 24 -9.22 -3.00 2.64
C GLY A 24 -10.28 -3.80 3.40
N ASP A 25 -11.49 -3.90 2.86
CA ASP A 25 -12.62 -4.63 3.40
C ASP A 25 -12.34 -6.14 3.32
N GLY A 26 -11.82 -6.70 4.41
CA GLY A 26 -11.52 -8.12 4.50
C GLY A 26 -10.10 -8.53 4.11
N LEU A 27 -9.17 -7.57 3.89
CA LEU A 27 -7.76 -7.89 3.65
C LEU A 27 -7.17 -8.59 4.88
N GLN A 28 -6.82 -9.86 4.70
CA GLN A 28 -6.16 -10.66 5.74
C GLN A 28 -4.65 -10.46 5.62
N LEU A 29 -3.97 -10.09 6.71
CA LEU A 29 -2.51 -9.94 6.70
C LEU A 29 -1.77 -11.21 6.28
N ASP A 30 -2.36 -12.38 6.54
CA ASP A 30 -1.81 -13.67 6.12
C ASP A 30 -1.75 -13.83 4.60
N GLU A 31 -2.64 -13.18 3.85
CA GLU A 31 -2.65 -13.18 2.37
C GLU A 31 -1.50 -12.37 1.78
N LEU A 32 -0.86 -11.51 2.59
CA LEU A 32 0.27 -10.67 2.21
C LEU A 32 1.64 -11.32 2.49
N ARG A 33 1.67 -12.57 2.93
CA ARG A 33 2.93 -13.30 3.09
C ARG A 33 3.68 -13.37 1.76
N GLY A 34 5.00 -13.23 1.82
CA GLY A 34 5.86 -13.14 0.65
C GLY A 34 6.13 -11.70 0.18
N GLN A 35 5.48 -10.70 0.79
CA GLN A 35 5.65 -9.28 0.50
C GLN A 35 6.10 -8.51 1.75
N TRP A 36 6.78 -7.41 1.55
CA TRP A 36 6.93 -6.41 2.61
C TRP A 36 5.62 -5.65 2.80
N VAL A 37 5.20 -5.45 4.05
CA VAL A 37 3.97 -4.71 4.37
C VAL A 37 4.29 -3.57 5.32
N LEU A 38 3.88 -2.36 4.95
CA LEU A 38 3.97 -1.17 5.79
C LEU A 38 2.57 -0.76 6.23
N ILE A 39 2.36 -0.67 7.54
CA ILE A 39 1.07 -0.30 8.12
C ILE A 39 1.24 1.05 8.81
N ASN A 40 0.72 2.10 8.17
CA ASN A 40 0.83 3.48 8.65
C ASN A 40 -0.40 3.90 9.46
N TYR A 41 -0.17 4.36 10.67
CA TYR A 41 -1.18 4.94 11.56
C TYR A 41 -1.25 6.44 11.35
N TRP A 42 -2.42 6.93 11.00
CA TRP A 42 -2.66 8.34 10.67
C TRP A 42 -3.98 8.88 11.27
N ALA A 43 -4.10 10.20 11.33
CA ALA A 43 -5.33 10.90 11.69
C ALA A 43 -5.45 12.24 10.95
N THR A 44 -6.66 12.76 10.79
CA THR A 44 -6.92 14.03 10.08
C THR A 44 -6.35 15.25 10.79
N TRP A 45 -6.24 15.20 12.10
CA TRP A 45 -5.65 16.27 12.93
C TRP A 45 -4.12 16.18 13.04
N CYS A 46 -3.52 15.09 12.56
CA CYS A 46 -2.09 14.86 12.62
C CYS A 46 -1.37 15.50 11.43
N LYS A 47 -0.93 16.73 11.58
CA LYS A 47 -0.24 17.47 10.50
C LYS A 47 0.98 16.72 9.91
N PRO A 48 1.91 16.13 10.72
CA PRO A 48 3.02 15.36 10.16
C PRO A 48 2.57 14.09 9.42
N CYS A 49 1.44 13.46 9.81
CA CYS A 49 0.88 12.33 9.05
C CYS A 49 0.47 12.76 7.63
N ILE A 50 -0.21 13.90 7.52
CA ILE A 50 -0.66 14.45 6.24
C ILE A 50 0.55 14.75 5.33
N GLN A 51 1.65 15.23 5.89
CA GLN A 51 2.88 15.51 5.14
C GLN A 51 3.58 14.25 4.64
N GLU A 52 3.39 13.11 5.31
CA GLU A 52 3.99 11.80 4.94
C GLU A 52 3.19 11.05 3.85
N ILE A 53 1.89 11.32 3.69
CA ILE A 53 1.02 10.61 2.74
C ILE A 53 1.60 10.55 1.31
N PRO A 54 2.13 11.63 0.72
CA PRO A 54 2.74 11.57 -0.61
C PRO A 54 3.91 10.59 -0.71
N GLU A 55 4.71 10.44 0.34
CA GLU A 55 5.84 9.51 0.39
C GLU A 55 5.36 8.06 0.42
N LEU A 56 4.30 7.79 1.18
CA LEU A 56 3.66 6.47 1.24
C LEU A 56 2.98 6.10 -0.08
N ASN A 57 2.29 7.04 -0.73
CA ASN A 57 1.73 6.85 -2.07
C ASN A 57 2.83 6.53 -3.09
N ALA A 58 3.93 7.30 -3.06
CA ALA A 58 5.08 7.09 -3.93
C ALA A 58 5.73 5.71 -3.71
N LEU A 59 5.84 5.26 -2.45
CA LEU A 59 6.34 3.93 -2.14
C LEU A 59 5.46 2.84 -2.77
N ALA A 60 4.14 2.92 -2.56
CA ALA A 60 3.19 1.95 -3.12
C ALA A 60 3.22 1.89 -4.65
N GLN A 61 3.49 3.01 -5.32
CA GLN A 61 3.56 3.09 -6.78
C GLN A 61 4.90 2.60 -7.34
N GLN A 62 6.02 2.96 -6.68
CA GLN A 62 7.36 2.71 -7.21
C GLN A 62 7.91 1.33 -6.85
N TYR A 63 7.40 0.71 -5.78
CA TYR A 63 7.91 -0.56 -5.26
C TYR A 63 6.79 -1.61 -5.20
N PRO A 64 6.47 -2.30 -6.31
CA PRO A 64 5.36 -3.25 -6.39
C PRO A 64 5.51 -4.47 -5.47
N GLY A 65 6.71 -4.72 -4.92
CA GLY A 65 6.96 -5.75 -3.89
C GLY A 65 6.65 -5.29 -2.46
N VAL A 66 6.16 -4.05 -2.29
CA VAL A 66 5.80 -3.47 -1.00
C VAL A 66 4.32 -3.13 -1.00
N THR A 67 3.60 -3.63 -0.02
CA THR A 67 2.20 -3.27 0.21
C THR A 67 2.13 -2.22 1.31
N VAL A 68 1.53 -1.07 1.01
CA VAL A 68 1.25 -0.02 1.99
C VAL A 68 -0.21 -0.10 2.41
N LEU A 69 -0.46 -0.08 3.71
CA LEU A 69 -1.79 -0.09 4.33
C LEU A 69 -1.90 1.06 5.32
N GLY A 70 -3.10 1.64 5.45
CA GLY A 70 -3.38 2.66 6.43
C GLY A 70 -4.25 2.16 7.57
N VAL A 71 -4.09 2.76 8.75
CA VAL A 71 -5.01 2.61 9.89
C VAL A 71 -5.43 4.00 10.35
N ASN A 72 -6.72 4.30 10.26
CA ASN A 72 -7.25 5.53 10.85
C ASN A 72 -7.21 5.42 12.38
N PHE A 73 -6.44 6.31 13.01
CA PHE A 73 -6.21 6.26 14.46
C PHE A 73 -7.48 6.51 15.26
N ASP A 74 -8.40 7.33 14.75
CA ASP A 74 -9.66 7.64 15.44
C ASP A 74 -10.71 6.54 15.28
N GLY A 75 -10.44 5.51 14.46
CA GLY A 75 -11.35 4.41 14.20
C GLY A 75 -12.56 4.83 13.36
N THR A 76 -12.45 5.90 12.58
CA THR A 76 -13.47 6.36 11.64
C THR A 76 -13.76 5.30 10.60
N ARG A 77 -15.04 5.16 10.19
CA ARG A 77 -15.49 4.10 9.27
C ARG A 77 -16.49 4.63 8.25
N GLY A 78 -16.80 3.78 7.25
CA GLY A 78 -17.84 4.04 6.26
C GLY A 78 -17.59 5.29 5.42
N GLU A 79 -18.65 6.03 5.11
CA GLU A 79 -18.60 7.20 4.25
C GLU A 79 -17.68 8.31 4.78
N GLU A 80 -17.65 8.49 6.09
CA GLU A 80 -16.78 9.48 6.72
C GLU A 80 -15.30 9.13 6.53
N LEU A 81 -14.92 7.87 6.68
CA LEU A 81 -13.57 7.41 6.38
C LEU A 81 -13.23 7.62 4.90
N ALA A 82 -14.14 7.25 4.00
CA ALA A 82 -13.96 7.43 2.55
C ALA A 82 -13.74 8.90 2.18
N ARG A 83 -14.48 9.83 2.82
CA ARG A 83 -14.31 11.26 2.66
C ARG A 83 -12.91 11.72 3.11
N GLN A 84 -12.48 11.32 4.32
CA GLN A 84 -11.17 11.67 4.86
C GLN A 84 -10.02 11.15 3.98
N VAL A 85 -10.11 9.92 3.50
CA VAL A 85 -9.14 9.30 2.58
C VAL A 85 -9.03 10.12 1.29
N SER A 86 -10.17 10.52 0.72
CA SER A 86 -10.21 11.33 -0.50
C SER A 86 -9.64 12.73 -0.29
N GLU A 87 -10.02 13.41 0.80
CA GLU A 87 -9.56 14.75 1.13
C GLU A 87 -8.04 14.81 1.38
N LEU A 88 -7.48 13.77 1.99
CA LEU A 88 -6.05 13.68 2.26
C LEU A 88 -5.22 13.12 1.10
N GLY A 89 -5.87 12.68 0.01
CA GLY A 89 -5.20 12.11 -1.15
C GLY A 89 -4.49 10.78 -0.84
N ILE A 90 -5.04 9.97 0.05
CA ILE A 90 -4.50 8.63 0.36
C ILE A 90 -4.87 7.68 -0.78
N GLU A 91 -3.86 7.04 -1.40
CA GLU A 91 -4.03 6.13 -2.55
C GLU A 91 -3.85 4.65 -2.20
N PHE A 92 -3.48 4.35 -0.96
CA PHE A 92 -3.32 2.98 -0.47
C PHE A 92 -4.54 2.52 0.33
N PRO A 93 -4.79 1.20 0.44
CA PRO A 93 -5.94 0.64 1.18
C PRO A 93 -5.89 0.97 2.68
N ILE A 94 -7.05 1.13 3.28
CA ILE A 94 -7.22 1.34 4.73
C ILE A 94 -7.77 0.06 5.36
N LEU A 95 -7.12 -0.40 6.43
CA LEU A 95 -7.61 -1.50 7.25
C LEU A 95 -8.79 -1.02 8.10
N GLU A 96 -9.88 -1.77 8.10
CA GLU A 96 -11.04 -1.48 8.95
C GLU A 96 -10.80 -1.79 10.43
N GLN A 97 -9.90 -2.74 10.70
CA GLN A 97 -9.55 -3.16 12.05
C GLN A 97 -8.07 -2.86 12.31
N ASP A 98 -7.80 -2.41 13.54
CA ASP A 98 -6.43 -2.21 14.00
C ASP A 98 -5.71 -3.56 14.13
N PRO A 99 -4.61 -3.78 13.42
CA PRO A 99 -3.93 -5.07 13.40
C PRO A 99 -2.96 -5.27 14.56
N ALA A 100 -2.70 -4.28 15.41
CA ALA A 100 -1.64 -4.33 16.42
C ALA A 100 -1.75 -5.55 17.32
N ALA A 101 -2.95 -5.86 17.82
CA ALA A 101 -3.17 -7.02 18.69
C ALA A 101 -2.89 -8.36 17.97
N ALA A 102 -3.30 -8.49 16.71
CA ALA A 102 -3.04 -9.67 15.88
C ALA A 102 -1.55 -9.85 15.58
N LEU A 103 -0.81 -8.75 15.50
CA LEU A 103 0.65 -8.72 15.31
C LEU A 103 1.43 -8.89 16.63
N GLY A 104 0.75 -9.12 17.77
CA GLY A 104 1.38 -9.27 19.07
C GLY A 104 2.08 -8.01 19.57
N THR A 105 1.72 -6.84 19.07
CA THR A 105 2.28 -5.55 19.47
C THR A 105 1.24 -4.63 20.08
N ASN A 106 1.70 -3.56 20.72
CA ASN A 106 0.80 -2.53 21.22
C ASN A 106 0.43 -1.56 20.10
N ARG A 107 -0.80 -1.06 20.16
CA ARG A 107 -1.22 0.06 19.34
C ARG A 107 -0.31 1.25 19.57
N PRO A 108 0.19 1.93 18.53
CA PRO A 108 1.00 3.12 18.68
C PRO A 108 0.30 4.22 19.49
N SER A 109 1.06 4.93 20.31
CA SER A 109 0.59 6.09 21.08
C SER A 109 1.04 7.43 20.50
N VAL A 110 1.88 7.40 19.48
CA VAL A 110 2.45 8.57 18.79
C VAL A 110 2.14 8.47 17.30
N LEU A 111 1.86 9.59 16.65
CA LEU A 111 1.59 9.68 15.21
C LEU A 111 2.55 10.64 14.50
N PRO A 112 2.89 10.36 13.23
CA PRO A 112 2.65 9.09 12.56
C PRO A 112 3.49 7.97 13.12
N THR A 113 3.04 6.73 13.00
CA THR A 113 3.84 5.53 13.25
C THR A 113 3.58 4.53 12.15
N THR A 114 4.63 3.94 11.61
CA THR A 114 4.55 2.90 10.59
C THR A 114 5.15 1.59 11.10
N LEU A 115 4.34 0.54 11.16
CA LEU A 115 4.80 -0.82 11.40
C LEU A 115 5.31 -1.42 10.10
N VAL A 116 6.48 -2.06 10.13
CA VAL A 116 7.09 -2.71 8.96
C VAL A 116 7.12 -4.20 9.20
N LEU A 117 6.41 -4.96 8.36
CA LEU A 117 6.39 -6.42 8.38
C LEU A 117 7.26 -6.97 7.26
N GLY A 118 8.05 -8.01 7.58
CA GLY A 118 8.79 -8.76 6.58
C GLY A 118 7.91 -9.72 5.77
N PRO A 119 8.48 -10.35 4.72
CA PRO A 119 7.76 -11.33 3.90
C PRO A 119 7.23 -12.56 4.64
N ASP A 120 7.77 -12.84 5.82
CA ASP A 120 7.28 -13.88 6.72
C ASP A 120 6.10 -13.43 7.60
N GLY A 121 5.68 -12.16 7.48
CA GLY A 121 4.61 -11.56 8.28
C GLY A 121 5.05 -11.10 9.67
N GLU A 122 6.33 -11.21 10.01
CA GLU A 122 6.86 -10.80 11.31
C GLU A 122 7.16 -9.30 11.34
N LEU A 123 6.92 -8.68 12.49
CA LEU A 123 7.26 -7.27 12.72
C LEU A 123 8.79 -7.08 12.72
N ARG A 124 9.30 -6.30 11.77
CA ARG A 124 10.74 -6.00 11.60
C ARG A 124 11.14 -4.67 12.20
N ALA A 125 10.28 -3.67 12.09
CA ALA A 125 10.56 -2.34 12.61
C ALA A 125 9.27 -1.59 12.95
N THR A 126 9.41 -0.62 13.85
CA THR A 126 8.41 0.40 14.15
C THR A 126 9.05 1.76 13.92
N LEU A 127 8.59 2.46 12.88
CA LEU A 127 9.09 3.78 12.52
C LEU A 127 8.19 4.84 13.18
N ILE A 128 8.79 5.68 14.02
CA ILE A 128 8.07 6.73 14.75
C ILE A 128 8.40 8.08 14.12
N GLY A 129 7.38 8.90 13.89
CA GLY A 129 7.49 10.19 13.21
C GLY A 129 7.46 10.08 11.69
N PRO A 130 7.39 11.24 10.99
CA PRO A 130 7.25 11.28 9.54
C PRO A 130 8.47 10.68 8.84
N GLN A 131 8.22 9.89 7.82
CA GLN A 131 9.20 9.19 7.01
C GLN A 131 9.30 9.80 5.61
N THR A 132 10.42 9.57 4.93
CA THR A 132 10.61 9.85 3.51
C THR A 132 10.50 8.57 2.70
N LEU A 133 10.29 8.68 1.39
CA LEU A 133 10.31 7.54 0.47
C LEU A 133 11.60 6.71 0.63
N GLU A 134 12.75 7.37 0.79
CA GLU A 134 14.02 6.68 0.96
C GLU A 134 14.08 5.87 2.26
N SER A 135 13.63 6.44 3.40
CA SER A 135 13.61 5.74 4.68
C SER A 135 12.61 4.58 4.69
N LEU A 136 11.43 4.75 4.07
CA LEU A 136 10.41 3.72 3.91
C LEU A 136 10.93 2.56 3.03
N ALA A 137 11.54 2.89 1.88
CA ALA A 137 12.13 1.90 0.98
C ALA A 137 13.23 1.10 1.67
N LEU A 138 14.14 1.78 2.40
CA LEU A 138 15.21 1.13 3.14
C LEU A 138 14.65 0.19 4.22
N ALA A 139 13.66 0.63 4.98
CA ALA A 139 13.03 -0.15 6.05
C ALA A 139 12.31 -1.41 5.51
N SER A 140 11.80 -1.35 4.27
CA SER A 140 11.18 -2.47 3.57
C SER A 140 12.15 -3.28 2.70
N GLY A 141 13.45 -3.20 2.98
CA GLY A 141 14.47 -3.99 2.30
C GLY A 141 14.66 -3.66 0.81
N GLN A 142 14.10 -2.54 0.35
CA GLN A 142 14.23 -2.10 -1.03
C GLN A 142 15.56 -1.37 -1.23
N LYS A 143 16.24 -1.66 -2.35
CA LYS A 143 17.41 -0.89 -2.74
C LYS A 143 16.93 0.44 -3.32
N LYS A 144 17.67 1.52 -3.03
CA LYS A 144 17.44 2.81 -3.70
C LYS A 144 17.43 2.58 -5.23
N PRO A 145 16.46 3.09 -5.99
CA PRO A 145 16.52 3.07 -7.44
C PRO A 145 17.87 3.65 -7.87
N ALA A 146 18.61 2.96 -8.76
CA ALA A 146 19.85 3.48 -9.30
C ALA A 146 19.53 4.84 -9.92
N GLN A 147 20.04 5.92 -9.33
CA GLN A 147 19.97 7.23 -9.94
C GLN A 147 20.71 7.08 -11.26
N GLY A 148 19.98 7.30 -12.38
CA GLY A 148 20.55 7.22 -13.70
C GLY A 148 21.82 8.04 -13.71
N ALA A 149 22.93 7.42 -14.09
CA ALA A 149 24.21 8.08 -14.27
C ALA A 149 24.01 9.15 -15.33
N GLY A 150 23.75 10.38 -14.88
CA GLY A 150 23.89 11.58 -15.69
C GLY A 150 25.37 11.75 -15.93
N ASP A 151 25.85 11.14 -17.01
CA ASP A 151 27.15 11.44 -17.59
C ASP A 151 27.16 12.90 -18.01
N SER A 152 27.78 13.73 -17.18
CA SER A 152 28.16 15.09 -17.53
C SER A 152 29.68 15.07 -17.88
N GLY A 153 29.99 14.41 -18.95
CA GLY A 153 31.28 14.58 -19.61
C GLY A 153 31.37 15.95 -20.23
N VAL A 154 31.76 16.97 -19.47
CA VAL A 154 32.27 18.22 -19.99
C VAL A 154 33.78 18.06 -20.16
N THR A 155 34.21 17.64 -21.33
CA THR A 155 35.61 17.81 -21.77
C THR A 155 35.80 19.25 -22.19
N HIS A 156 36.47 20.04 -21.37
CA HIS A 156 37.11 21.26 -21.80
C HIS A 156 38.45 20.88 -22.43
N GLU A 157 38.51 20.92 -23.75
CA GLU A 157 39.79 21.06 -24.46
C GLU A 157 40.06 22.52 -24.70
N ASN A 158 41.30 22.90 -24.35
CA ASN A 158 41.91 24.21 -24.53
C ASN A 158 42.44 24.31 -25.96
#